data_48857fc83ef9d7ab82e89106abf0bcdb
#
_entry.id   48857fc83ef9d7ab82e89106abf0bcdb
#
_cell.length_a   1.000
_cell.length_b   1.000
_cell.length_c   1.000
_cell.angle_alpha   90.00
_cell.angle_beta   90.00
_cell.angle_gamma   90.00
#
_symmetry.space_group_name_H-M   'P 1'
#
loop_
_entity.id
_entity.type
_entity.pdbx_description
1 polymer ?
#
loop_
_entity_poly.entity_id
_entity_poly.type
_entity_poly.pdbx_seq_one_letter_code
_entity_poly.pdbx_strand_id
1 'polypeptide(L)'
;MPNPHISNDEARAVVNTFKIYFKRITFYSWLREPDYCTDFRARWAADLALSSGDKPQRFELASFYQIVRDPAYVKFLKEVGTKKVQLTLFGLEATTDRYVGRKGAFQEILKATEILIANDIAPRWQLFINEENKDEIVKLLALIQELRLKERCPPFTFFIQEGSCDGENAKLYPLRIKKESVTEDLIPYYWDFEKKQAEQDLVKQFKSSVQEYYVPSNHQGDIVIYISGKWDVFFHFTNMTSEWIIGNLKTDDPAELCRRIQEEDIPALRAARKVTLSELAGRYGDPSSTRLFEESDYKMFLLNRYLTDTLRLADVSKS
;
A
#
# COMPACT_ATOMS: atom_id res chain seq x y z
N MET A 1 -6.46 -7.01 -17.83
CA MET A 1 -6.23 -5.89 -18.76
C MET A 1 -5.29 -4.93 -18.05
N PRO A 2 -4.28 -4.36 -18.74
CA PRO A 2 -3.45 -3.34 -18.10
C PRO A 2 -4.34 -2.16 -17.70
N ASN A 3 -4.20 -1.69 -16.45
CA ASN A 3 -4.86 -0.46 -16.04
C ASN A 3 -4.43 0.67 -16.97
N PRO A 4 -5.35 1.50 -17.47
CA PRO A 4 -4.97 2.65 -18.28
C PRO A 4 -4.04 3.56 -17.46
N HIS A 5 -2.88 3.88 -18.03
CA HIS A 5 -1.92 4.76 -17.39
C HIS A 5 -2.19 6.20 -17.80
N ILE A 6 -2.09 7.09 -16.84
CA ILE A 6 -2.12 8.53 -17.11
C ILE A 6 -0.86 8.89 -17.92
N SER A 7 -1.05 9.48 -19.10
CA SER A 7 0.03 10.01 -19.92
C SER A 7 0.70 11.22 -19.27
N ASN A 8 1.86 11.64 -19.78
CA ASN A 8 2.54 12.84 -19.27
C ASN A 8 1.70 14.12 -19.45
N ASP A 9 0.95 14.22 -20.56
CA ASP A 9 0.09 15.38 -20.81
C ASP A 9 -1.13 15.40 -19.87
N GLU A 10 -1.72 14.23 -19.63
CA GLU A 10 -2.80 14.07 -18.64
C GLU A 10 -2.30 14.38 -17.22
N ALA A 11 -1.11 13.91 -16.83
CA ALA A 11 -0.51 14.25 -15.54
C ALA A 11 -0.28 15.76 -15.40
N ARG A 12 0.17 16.43 -16.48
CA ARG A 12 0.33 17.87 -16.51
C ARG A 12 -1.01 18.59 -16.35
N ALA A 13 -2.06 18.12 -17.01
CA ALA A 13 -3.41 18.66 -16.86
C ALA A 13 -3.90 18.56 -15.41
N VAL A 14 -3.70 17.40 -14.75
CA VAL A 14 -4.04 17.20 -13.33
C VAL A 14 -3.31 18.19 -12.44
N VAL A 15 -1.99 18.34 -12.61
CA VAL A 15 -1.22 19.30 -11.80
C VAL A 15 -1.72 20.72 -12.01
N ASN A 16 -1.96 21.13 -13.24
CA ASN A 16 -2.46 22.47 -13.53
C ASN A 16 -3.83 22.73 -12.91
N THR A 17 -4.67 21.71 -12.85
CA THR A 17 -5.98 21.77 -12.16
C THR A 17 -5.82 22.07 -10.68
N PHE A 18 -4.91 21.35 -9.99
CA PHE A 18 -4.74 21.49 -8.55
C PHE A 18 -3.78 22.61 -8.13
N LYS A 19 -2.87 23.06 -9.00
CA LYS A 19 -1.83 24.05 -8.67
C LYS A 19 -2.36 25.39 -8.19
N ILE A 20 -3.56 25.78 -8.59
CA ILE A 20 -4.19 27.03 -8.14
C ILE A 20 -4.73 26.93 -6.69
N TYR A 21 -4.92 25.72 -6.18
CA TYR A 21 -5.46 25.45 -4.84
C TYR A 21 -4.41 25.00 -3.83
N PHE A 22 -3.31 24.40 -4.31
CA PHE A 22 -2.24 23.87 -3.47
C PHE A 22 -0.89 24.48 -3.85
N LYS A 23 -0.16 24.95 -2.83
CA LYS A 23 1.14 25.64 -3.01
C LYS A 23 2.24 24.71 -3.57
N ARG A 24 2.15 23.42 -3.23
CA ARG A 24 3.17 22.43 -3.55
C ARG A 24 2.48 21.11 -3.96
N ILE A 25 2.96 20.50 -5.03
CA ILE A 25 2.48 19.22 -5.52
C ILE A 25 3.69 18.34 -5.80
N THR A 26 3.68 17.12 -5.27
CA THR A 26 4.72 16.11 -5.51
C THR A 26 4.08 14.87 -6.13
N PHE A 27 4.72 14.32 -7.14
CA PHE A 27 4.29 13.09 -7.78
C PHE A 27 5.01 11.87 -7.22
N TYR A 28 4.29 10.75 -7.15
CA TYR A 28 4.84 9.43 -6.86
C TYR A 28 4.91 8.62 -8.15
N SER A 29 6.09 8.55 -8.76
CA SER A 29 6.28 7.95 -10.08
C SER A 29 6.06 6.44 -10.12
N TRP A 30 6.23 5.72 -9.01
CA TRP A 30 6.08 4.26 -8.96
C TRP A 30 4.68 3.78 -9.36
N LEU A 31 3.62 4.59 -9.19
CA LEU A 31 2.28 4.27 -9.66
C LEU A 31 2.12 4.42 -11.18
N ARG A 32 3.06 5.10 -11.84
CA ARG A 32 3.07 5.35 -13.27
C ARG A 32 4.03 4.46 -14.05
N GLU A 33 4.87 3.68 -13.38
CA GLU A 33 5.86 2.80 -14.03
C GLU A 33 5.38 1.35 -13.99
N PRO A 34 4.61 0.88 -14.98
CA PRO A 34 4.23 -0.52 -15.09
C PRO A 34 5.43 -1.38 -15.50
N ASP A 35 5.34 -2.67 -15.25
CA ASP A 35 6.38 -3.66 -15.57
C ASP A 35 6.86 -3.65 -17.02
N TYR A 36 6.06 -3.17 -17.95
CA TYR A 36 6.37 -3.10 -19.38
C TYR A 36 6.64 -1.67 -19.88
N CYS A 37 6.84 -0.71 -18.97
CA CYS A 37 7.12 0.66 -19.35
C CYS A 37 8.52 0.78 -19.97
N THR A 38 8.61 1.25 -21.20
CA THR A 38 9.88 1.48 -21.90
C THR A 38 10.32 2.95 -21.88
N ASP A 39 9.42 3.87 -21.52
CA ASP A 39 9.64 5.31 -21.50
C ASP A 39 9.93 5.89 -20.10
N PHE A 40 10.47 5.06 -19.20
CA PHE A 40 10.71 5.41 -17.78
C PHE A 40 11.56 6.68 -17.61
N ARG A 41 12.51 6.97 -18.49
CA ARG A 41 13.32 8.20 -18.45
C ARG A 41 12.50 9.44 -18.74
N ALA A 42 11.65 9.39 -19.78
CA ALA A 42 10.78 10.50 -20.14
C ALA A 42 9.72 10.75 -19.04
N ARG A 43 9.19 9.70 -18.46
CA ARG A 43 8.25 9.79 -17.32
C ARG A 43 8.89 10.42 -16.10
N TRP A 44 10.11 9.99 -15.76
CA TRP A 44 10.85 10.59 -14.64
C TRP A 44 11.14 12.08 -14.87
N ALA A 45 11.57 12.45 -16.08
CA ALA A 45 11.79 13.85 -16.43
C ALA A 45 10.51 14.69 -16.33
N ALA A 46 9.37 14.12 -16.76
CA ALA A 46 8.07 14.77 -16.63
C ALA A 46 7.64 14.92 -15.16
N ASP A 47 7.85 13.90 -14.34
CA ASP A 47 7.52 13.95 -12.91
C ASP A 47 8.37 15.02 -12.18
N LEU A 48 9.66 15.12 -12.49
CA LEU A 48 10.53 16.19 -11.98
C LEU A 48 10.01 17.58 -12.37
N ALA A 49 9.63 17.75 -13.63
CA ALA A 49 9.11 19.03 -14.14
C ALA A 49 7.75 19.41 -13.50
N LEU A 50 6.95 18.41 -13.10
CA LEU A 50 5.63 18.60 -12.49
C LEU A 50 5.65 18.77 -10.98
N SER A 51 6.75 18.43 -10.31
CA SER A 51 6.84 18.36 -8.84
C SER A 51 7.25 19.69 -8.18
N SER A 52 6.85 20.82 -8.70
CA SER A 52 7.04 22.16 -8.10
C SER A 52 8.47 22.43 -7.59
N GLY A 53 9.48 21.84 -8.25
CA GLY A 53 10.90 21.95 -7.88
C GLY A 53 11.39 20.90 -6.87
N ASP A 54 10.51 20.10 -6.30
CA ASP A 54 10.90 18.99 -5.44
C ASP A 54 11.20 17.74 -6.27
N LYS A 55 12.24 17.02 -5.86
CA LYS A 55 12.49 15.70 -6.45
C LYS A 55 11.37 14.75 -6.06
N PRO A 56 10.64 14.14 -7.01
CA PRO A 56 9.64 13.14 -6.68
C PRO A 56 10.27 12.03 -5.84
N GLN A 57 9.61 11.65 -4.76
CA GLN A 57 10.06 10.48 -4.01
C GLN A 57 9.82 9.25 -4.88
N ARG A 58 10.91 8.63 -5.29
CA ARG A 58 10.83 7.29 -5.84
C ARG A 58 10.89 6.35 -4.65
N PHE A 59 9.74 5.81 -4.26
CA PHE A 59 9.72 4.74 -3.28
C PHE A 59 10.63 3.63 -3.78
N GLU A 60 11.13 2.85 -2.85
CA GLU A 60 11.99 1.70 -3.13
C GLU A 60 11.27 0.60 -3.94
N LEU A 61 10.19 0.95 -4.64
CA LEU A 61 9.34 0.07 -5.44
C LEU A 61 9.66 0.23 -6.92
N ALA A 62 10.67 -0.50 -7.37
CA ALA A 62 11.02 -0.62 -8.78
C ALA A 62 10.55 -1.97 -9.33
N SER A 63 10.28 -2.02 -10.63
CA SER A 63 9.83 -3.25 -11.28
C SER A 63 10.95 -4.30 -11.32
N PHE A 64 10.83 -5.37 -10.54
CA PHE A 64 11.76 -6.50 -10.64
C PHE A 64 11.69 -7.21 -12.00
N TYR A 65 10.54 -7.14 -12.67
CA TYR A 65 10.36 -7.64 -14.03
C TYR A 65 11.30 -6.93 -15.02
N GLN A 66 11.38 -5.61 -14.94
CA GLN A 66 12.28 -4.81 -15.78
C GLN A 66 13.74 -4.97 -15.35
N ILE A 67 14.03 -5.00 -14.05
CA ILE A 67 15.40 -5.23 -13.54
C ILE A 67 16.03 -6.48 -14.17
N VAL A 68 15.26 -7.55 -14.32
CA VAL A 68 15.75 -8.82 -14.88
C VAL A 68 15.93 -8.76 -16.39
N ARG A 69 15.18 -7.94 -17.11
CA ARG A 69 15.10 -7.96 -18.59
C ARG A 69 15.76 -6.78 -19.27
N ASP A 70 15.86 -5.64 -18.60
CA ASP A 70 16.36 -4.41 -19.20
C ASP A 70 17.55 -3.81 -18.42
N PRO A 71 18.78 -4.04 -18.87
CA PRO A 71 19.97 -3.41 -18.27
C PRO A 71 19.93 -1.87 -18.30
N ALA A 72 19.23 -1.27 -19.26
CA ALA A 72 19.09 0.18 -19.34
C ALA A 72 18.20 0.71 -18.21
N TYR A 73 17.23 -0.09 -17.74
CA TYR A 73 16.44 0.25 -16.58
C TYR A 73 17.26 0.24 -15.29
N VAL A 74 18.12 -0.74 -15.10
CA VAL A 74 19.03 -0.81 -13.94
C VAL A 74 20.01 0.38 -13.92
N LYS A 75 20.56 0.73 -15.10
CA LYS A 75 21.40 1.92 -15.24
C LYS A 75 20.63 3.19 -14.88
N PHE A 76 19.39 3.31 -15.34
CA PHE A 76 18.50 4.43 -14.98
C PHE A 76 18.26 4.52 -13.47
N LEU A 77 18.00 3.40 -12.78
CA LEU A 77 17.86 3.40 -11.32
C LEU A 77 19.07 4.01 -10.60
N LYS A 78 20.30 3.69 -11.07
CA LYS A 78 21.54 4.30 -10.55
C LYS A 78 21.60 5.80 -10.84
N GLU A 79 21.31 6.21 -12.07
CA GLU A 79 21.36 7.62 -12.51
C GLU A 79 20.42 8.52 -11.71
N VAL A 80 19.21 8.03 -11.37
CA VAL A 80 18.27 8.79 -10.53
C VAL A 80 18.57 8.68 -9.02
N GLY A 81 19.64 7.96 -8.66
CA GLY A 81 20.13 7.87 -7.29
C GLY A 81 19.38 6.88 -6.42
N THR A 82 18.74 5.86 -6.99
CA THR A 82 18.11 4.77 -6.25
C THR A 82 19.17 4.01 -5.45
N LYS A 83 19.02 3.95 -4.14
CA LYS A 83 19.96 3.26 -3.23
C LYS A 83 19.47 1.89 -2.81
N LYS A 84 18.17 1.69 -2.81
CA LYS A 84 17.52 0.48 -2.32
C LYS A 84 16.28 0.16 -3.17
N VAL A 85 16.00 -1.12 -3.38
CA VAL A 85 14.79 -1.60 -4.06
C VAL A 85 14.12 -2.68 -3.21
N GLN A 86 12.84 -2.48 -2.93
CA GLN A 86 12.01 -3.46 -2.22
C GLN A 86 11.54 -4.55 -3.17
N LEU A 87 11.71 -5.80 -2.75
CA LEU A 87 11.26 -6.99 -3.43
C LEU A 87 10.36 -7.79 -2.48
N THR A 88 9.13 -8.06 -2.87
CA THR A 88 8.16 -8.74 -2.01
C THR A 88 8.11 -10.24 -2.32
N LEU A 89 8.28 -11.05 -1.28
CA LEU A 89 8.19 -12.50 -1.31
C LEU A 89 6.99 -12.94 -0.45
N PHE A 90 6.15 -13.80 -1.00
CA PHE A 90 4.95 -14.31 -0.33
C PHE A 90 5.13 -15.74 0.18
N GLY A 91 6.33 -16.29 0.13
CA GLY A 91 6.70 -17.65 0.46
C GLY A 91 7.74 -18.17 -0.53
N LEU A 92 7.86 -19.49 -0.65
CA LEU A 92 8.69 -20.13 -1.65
C LEU A 92 8.08 -20.03 -3.06
N GLU A 93 8.69 -20.70 -4.02
CA GLU A 93 8.40 -20.55 -5.44
C GLU A 93 6.89 -20.65 -5.76
N ALA A 94 6.25 -21.75 -5.37
CA ALA A 94 4.85 -21.98 -5.72
C ALA A 94 3.92 -20.91 -5.12
N THR A 95 4.16 -20.51 -3.87
CA THR A 95 3.36 -19.52 -3.17
C THR A 95 3.62 -18.11 -3.72
N THR A 96 4.86 -17.72 -3.91
CA THR A 96 5.19 -16.40 -4.47
C THR A 96 4.66 -16.27 -5.90
N ASP A 97 4.83 -17.27 -6.76
CA ASP A 97 4.32 -17.26 -8.14
C ASP A 97 2.80 -17.10 -8.18
N ARG A 98 2.09 -17.79 -7.29
CA ARG A 98 0.62 -17.70 -7.16
C ARG A 98 0.17 -16.30 -6.72
N TYR A 99 0.79 -15.71 -5.69
CA TYR A 99 0.41 -14.38 -5.20
C TYR A 99 0.77 -13.27 -6.19
N VAL A 100 1.89 -13.38 -6.89
CA VAL A 100 2.27 -12.47 -7.97
C VAL A 100 1.41 -12.66 -9.22
N GLY A 101 0.75 -13.83 -9.36
CA GLY A 101 -0.06 -14.20 -10.51
C GLY A 101 0.76 -14.54 -11.76
N ARG A 102 2.04 -14.93 -11.58
CA ARG A 102 2.94 -15.22 -12.70
C ARG A 102 3.98 -16.29 -12.33
N LYS A 103 4.02 -17.36 -13.12
CA LYS A 103 5.02 -18.43 -12.97
C LYS A 103 6.44 -17.91 -13.17
N GLY A 104 7.36 -18.32 -12.31
CA GLY A 104 8.75 -17.92 -12.32
C GLY A 104 9.05 -16.59 -11.64
N ALA A 105 8.06 -15.94 -11.03
CA ALA A 105 8.24 -14.66 -10.32
C ALA A 105 9.23 -14.79 -9.15
N PHE A 106 9.20 -15.89 -8.41
CA PHE A 106 10.17 -16.16 -7.33
C PHE A 106 11.61 -16.18 -7.84
N GLN A 107 11.88 -16.93 -8.91
CA GLN A 107 13.20 -17.01 -9.52
C GLN A 107 13.66 -15.66 -10.08
N GLU A 108 12.73 -14.87 -10.63
CA GLU A 108 13.03 -13.53 -11.09
C GLU A 108 13.37 -12.58 -9.94
N ILE A 109 12.72 -12.70 -8.78
CA ILE A 109 13.05 -11.92 -7.59
C ILE A 109 14.46 -12.25 -7.10
N LEU A 110 14.83 -13.54 -7.07
CA LEU A 110 16.20 -13.94 -6.74
C LEU A 110 17.22 -13.38 -7.75
N LYS A 111 16.91 -13.47 -9.04
CA LYS A 111 17.76 -12.89 -10.10
C LYS A 111 17.85 -11.38 -10.00
N ALA A 112 16.74 -10.69 -9.72
CA ALA A 112 16.74 -9.24 -9.48
C ALA A 112 17.61 -8.85 -8.28
N THR A 113 17.58 -9.66 -7.21
CA THR A 113 18.45 -9.48 -6.04
C THR A 113 19.93 -9.50 -6.45
N GLU A 114 20.36 -10.48 -7.25
CA GLU A 114 21.75 -10.58 -7.73
C GLU A 114 22.13 -9.40 -8.63
N ILE A 115 21.25 -9.00 -9.54
CA ILE A 115 21.47 -7.85 -10.43
C ILE A 115 21.62 -6.56 -9.63
N LEU A 116 20.77 -6.34 -8.63
CA LEU A 116 20.83 -5.15 -7.77
C LEU A 116 22.15 -5.09 -7.01
N ILE A 117 22.57 -6.19 -6.39
CA ILE A 117 23.86 -6.29 -5.67
C ILE A 117 25.02 -5.98 -6.62
N ALA A 118 25.04 -6.56 -7.81
CA ALA A 118 26.08 -6.32 -8.81
C ALA A 118 26.13 -4.87 -9.31
N ASN A 119 25.09 -4.08 -9.06
CA ASN A 119 25.00 -2.68 -9.45
C ASN A 119 25.04 -1.70 -8.27
N ASP A 120 25.48 -2.11 -7.09
CA ASP A 120 25.56 -1.29 -5.88
C ASP A 120 24.21 -0.70 -5.44
N ILE A 121 23.12 -1.39 -5.73
CA ILE A 121 21.77 -1.08 -5.24
C ILE A 121 21.39 -2.15 -4.22
N ALA A 122 21.04 -1.73 -3.00
CA ALA A 122 20.71 -2.68 -1.95
C ALA A 122 19.32 -3.29 -2.19
N PRO A 123 19.18 -4.61 -2.27
CA PRO A 123 17.85 -5.23 -2.19
C PRO A 123 17.31 -5.13 -0.77
N ARG A 124 16.01 -4.93 -0.64
CA ARG A 124 15.25 -4.99 0.62
C ARG A 124 14.14 -6.01 0.44
N TRP A 125 14.19 -7.12 1.17
CA TRP A 125 13.16 -8.13 1.07
C TRP A 125 12.02 -7.85 2.04
N GLN A 126 10.80 -7.75 1.51
CA GLN A 126 9.57 -7.79 2.30
C GLN A 126 9.04 -9.23 2.27
N LEU A 127 9.00 -9.87 3.41
CA LEU A 127 8.46 -11.21 3.59
C LEU A 127 7.01 -11.07 4.05
N PHE A 128 6.08 -11.30 3.14
CA PHE A 128 4.66 -11.12 3.41
C PHE A 128 4.08 -12.37 4.07
N ILE A 129 3.71 -12.27 5.36
CA ILE A 129 3.25 -13.39 6.17
C ILE A 129 1.72 -13.44 6.31
N ASN A 130 1.17 -14.67 6.28
CA ASN A 130 -0.20 -14.97 6.65
C ASN A 130 -0.30 -16.42 7.19
N GLU A 131 -1.49 -16.88 7.60
CA GLU A 131 -1.69 -18.24 8.14
C GLU A 131 -1.36 -19.35 7.13
N GLU A 132 -1.46 -19.07 5.83
CA GLU A 132 -1.22 -20.06 4.78
C GLU A 132 0.28 -20.29 4.50
N ASN A 133 1.10 -19.25 4.65
CA ASN A 133 2.50 -19.27 4.23
C ASN A 133 3.52 -19.16 5.37
N LYS A 134 3.10 -19.10 6.62
CA LYS A 134 3.96 -18.86 7.78
C LYS A 134 5.18 -19.81 7.86
N ASP A 135 4.98 -21.09 7.54
CA ASP A 135 6.05 -22.09 7.56
C ASP A 135 7.07 -21.89 6.42
N GLU A 136 6.65 -21.26 5.32
CA GLU A 136 7.54 -20.90 4.22
C GLU A 136 8.37 -19.65 4.55
N ILE A 137 7.86 -18.74 5.39
CA ILE A 137 8.62 -17.57 5.84
C ILE A 137 9.85 -17.99 6.63
N VAL A 138 9.74 -18.98 7.50
CA VAL A 138 10.91 -19.56 8.20
C VAL A 138 11.94 -20.08 7.23
N LYS A 139 11.52 -20.77 6.15
CA LYS A 139 12.42 -21.25 5.10
C LYS A 139 13.06 -20.12 4.31
N LEU A 140 12.36 -18.98 4.12
CA LEU A 140 12.96 -17.79 3.50
C LEU A 140 14.05 -17.16 4.38
N LEU A 141 13.91 -17.20 5.72
CA LEU A 141 15.00 -16.77 6.61
C LEU A 141 16.25 -17.65 6.44
N ALA A 142 16.07 -18.96 6.32
CA ALA A 142 17.18 -19.89 6.02
C ALA A 142 17.81 -19.59 4.65
N LEU A 143 17.01 -19.31 3.63
CA LEU A 143 17.50 -18.95 2.30
C LEU A 143 18.32 -17.65 2.31
N ILE A 144 17.95 -16.64 3.11
CA ILE A 144 18.74 -15.41 3.28
C ILE A 144 20.14 -15.72 3.82
N GLN A 145 20.22 -16.65 4.78
CA GLN A 145 21.50 -17.09 5.34
C GLN A 145 22.31 -17.91 4.33
N GLU A 146 21.69 -18.86 3.65
CA GLU A 146 22.32 -19.70 2.61
C GLU A 146 22.91 -18.83 1.49
N LEU A 147 22.18 -17.86 1.01
CA LEU A 147 22.62 -16.91 -0.01
C LEU A 147 23.63 -15.87 0.53
N ARG A 148 23.87 -15.83 1.83
CA ARG A 148 24.79 -14.92 2.51
C ARG A 148 24.53 -13.44 2.16
N LEU A 149 23.25 -13.04 2.06
CA LEU A 149 22.87 -11.73 1.52
C LEU A 149 23.40 -10.57 2.37
N LYS A 150 23.41 -10.69 3.70
CA LYS A 150 23.93 -9.66 4.60
C LYS A 150 25.44 -9.45 4.47
N GLU A 151 26.18 -10.51 4.24
CA GLU A 151 27.65 -10.48 4.08
C GLU A 151 28.05 -9.95 2.71
N ARG A 152 27.34 -10.39 1.67
CA ARG A 152 27.60 -9.99 0.28
C ARG A 152 27.15 -8.55 -0.03
N CYS A 153 26.16 -8.06 0.69
CA CYS A 153 25.62 -6.73 0.55
C CYS A 153 25.29 -6.15 1.94
N PRO A 154 26.23 -5.52 2.65
CA PRO A 154 25.99 -4.98 3.99
C PRO A 154 24.75 -4.09 4.14
N PRO A 155 24.35 -3.29 3.12
CA PRO A 155 23.09 -2.53 3.17
C PRO A 155 21.82 -3.35 2.96
N PHE A 156 21.93 -4.67 2.65
CA PHE A 156 20.77 -5.55 2.53
C PHE A 156 19.94 -5.56 3.82
N THR A 157 18.65 -5.43 3.66
CA THR A 157 17.68 -5.51 4.76
C THR A 157 16.50 -6.40 4.38
N PHE A 158 15.85 -6.94 5.37
CA PHE A 158 14.56 -7.61 5.19
C PHE A 158 13.68 -7.38 6.43
N PHE A 159 12.39 -7.56 6.25
CA PHE A 159 11.40 -7.49 7.33
C PHE A 159 10.20 -8.37 6.98
N ILE A 160 9.51 -8.82 8.02
CA ILE A 160 8.26 -9.58 7.92
C ILE A 160 7.10 -8.60 8.13
N GLN A 161 6.07 -8.69 7.31
CA GLN A 161 4.87 -7.88 7.42
C GLN A 161 3.63 -8.65 6.97
N GLU A 162 2.55 -8.50 7.67
CA GLU A 162 1.22 -8.89 7.19
C GLU A 162 0.62 -7.80 6.30
N GLY A 163 -0.27 -8.18 5.38
CA GLY A 163 -0.99 -7.22 4.57
C GLY A 163 -2.14 -6.53 5.31
N SER A 164 -2.58 -5.40 4.80
CA SER A 164 -3.83 -4.78 5.25
C SER A 164 -5.03 -5.67 4.92
N CYS A 165 -6.11 -5.50 5.68
CA CYS A 165 -7.41 -6.11 5.38
C CYS A 165 -8.43 -5.05 4.95
N ASP A 166 -7.97 -3.91 4.42
CA ASP A 166 -8.80 -2.77 4.03
C ASP A 166 -9.31 -2.87 2.61
N GLY A 167 -10.44 -2.27 2.35
CA GLY A 167 -11.00 -2.15 1.01
C GLY A 167 -11.09 -3.50 0.29
N GLU A 168 -10.48 -3.62 -0.88
CA GLU A 168 -10.47 -4.86 -1.68
C GLU A 168 -9.69 -6.01 -1.01
N ASN A 169 -8.82 -5.71 -0.04
CA ASN A 169 -8.06 -6.69 0.73
C ASN A 169 -8.84 -7.30 1.90
N ALA A 170 -10.07 -6.87 2.15
CA ALA A 170 -10.93 -7.45 3.20
C ALA A 170 -11.07 -8.98 3.08
N LYS A 171 -10.95 -9.52 1.88
CA LYS A 171 -10.91 -10.97 1.58
C LYS A 171 -9.72 -11.70 2.22
N LEU A 172 -8.66 -10.97 2.60
CA LEU A 172 -7.47 -11.54 3.27
C LEU A 172 -7.65 -11.70 4.79
N TYR A 173 -8.71 -11.13 5.36
CA TYR A 173 -8.97 -11.24 6.80
C TYR A 173 -8.95 -12.68 7.34
N PRO A 174 -9.55 -13.70 6.68
CA PRO A 174 -9.46 -15.08 7.17
C PRO A 174 -8.03 -15.63 7.25
N LEU A 175 -7.14 -15.12 6.40
CA LEU A 175 -5.73 -15.52 6.30
C LEU A 175 -4.81 -14.69 7.20
N ARG A 176 -5.31 -13.65 7.86
CA ARG A 176 -4.46 -12.80 8.70
C ARG A 176 -3.80 -13.60 9.81
N ILE A 177 -2.50 -13.36 10.00
CA ILE A 177 -1.67 -14.10 10.96
C ILE A 177 -2.22 -13.97 12.38
N LYS A 178 -2.22 -15.09 13.12
CA LYS A 178 -2.62 -15.16 14.52
C LYS A 178 -1.41 -15.02 15.44
N LYS A 179 -1.65 -14.54 16.66
CA LYS A 179 -0.60 -14.31 17.66
C LYS A 179 0.22 -15.58 17.94
N GLU A 180 -0.43 -16.71 18.10
CA GLU A 180 0.18 -18.02 18.37
C GLU A 180 0.97 -18.59 17.17
N SER A 181 0.77 -18.03 15.98
CA SER A 181 1.49 -18.43 14.76
C SER A 181 2.80 -17.67 14.55
N VAL A 182 3.06 -16.62 15.33
CA VAL A 182 4.32 -15.88 15.30
C VAL A 182 5.25 -16.45 16.36
N THR A 183 6.25 -17.20 15.91
CA THR A 183 7.25 -17.82 16.77
C THR A 183 8.33 -16.81 17.21
N GLU A 184 9.04 -17.09 18.29
CA GLU A 184 10.04 -16.18 18.86
C GLU A 184 11.17 -15.81 17.87
N ASP A 185 11.51 -16.70 16.97
CA ASP A 185 12.53 -16.49 15.93
C ASP A 185 12.08 -15.54 14.81
N LEU A 186 10.78 -15.32 14.62
CA LEU A 186 10.23 -14.35 13.67
C LEU A 186 10.15 -12.93 14.23
N ILE A 187 9.92 -12.78 15.55
CA ILE A 187 9.69 -11.49 16.22
C ILE A 187 10.76 -10.44 15.90
N PRO A 188 12.09 -10.74 15.91
CA PRO A 188 13.13 -9.74 15.65
C PRO A 188 13.08 -9.13 14.25
N TYR A 189 12.40 -9.79 13.33
CA TYR A 189 12.29 -9.36 11.93
C TYR A 189 10.91 -8.86 11.56
N TYR A 190 9.96 -8.93 12.49
CA TYR A 190 8.59 -8.53 12.27
C TYR A 190 8.46 -7.01 12.38
N TRP A 191 7.89 -6.37 11.37
CA TRP A 191 7.74 -4.92 11.34
C TRP A 191 6.80 -4.43 12.45
N ASP A 192 7.34 -3.58 13.35
CA ASP A 192 6.58 -2.96 14.45
C ASP A 192 5.77 -3.99 15.28
N PHE A 193 6.38 -5.16 15.59
CA PHE A 193 5.69 -6.23 16.33
C PHE A 193 5.16 -5.76 17.68
N GLU A 194 5.87 -4.88 18.34
CA GLU A 194 5.50 -4.32 19.65
C GLU A 194 4.21 -3.50 19.62
N LYS A 195 3.80 -3.03 18.44
CA LYS A 195 2.53 -2.31 18.23
C LYS A 195 1.37 -3.25 17.89
N LYS A 196 1.65 -4.53 17.65
CA LYS A 196 0.62 -5.51 17.28
C LYS A 196 -0.11 -6.04 18.49
N GLN A 197 -1.41 -6.09 18.40
CA GLN A 197 -2.31 -6.63 19.42
C GLN A 197 -3.23 -7.68 18.82
N ALA A 198 -3.66 -8.65 19.64
CA ALA A 198 -4.68 -9.60 19.21
C ALA A 198 -6.03 -8.88 19.03
N GLU A 199 -6.79 -9.27 18.03
CA GLU A 199 -8.09 -8.66 17.72
C GLU A 199 -9.03 -8.68 18.93
N GLN A 200 -9.09 -9.79 19.69
CA GLN A 200 -9.88 -9.88 20.91
C GLN A 200 -9.55 -8.80 21.95
N ASP A 201 -8.27 -8.41 22.06
CA ASP A 201 -7.82 -7.39 23.00
C ASP A 201 -8.24 -5.99 22.52
N LEU A 202 -8.10 -5.71 21.21
CA LEU A 202 -8.57 -4.48 20.58
C LEU A 202 -10.10 -4.35 20.68
N VAL A 203 -10.85 -5.43 20.47
CA VAL A 203 -12.31 -5.44 20.63
C VAL A 203 -12.70 -5.08 22.06
N LYS A 204 -12.02 -5.65 23.06
CA LYS A 204 -12.25 -5.32 24.47
C LYS A 204 -11.92 -3.86 24.76
N GLN A 205 -10.79 -3.36 24.27
CA GLN A 205 -10.38 -1.97 24.42
C GLN A 205 -11.43 -1.02 23.83
N PHE A 206 -11.82 -1.23 22.58
CA PHE A 206 -12.75 -0.33 21.88
C PHE A 206 -14.17 -0.36 22.45
N LYS A 207 -14.64 -1.51 22.93
CA LYS A 207 -15.93 -1.61 23.63
C LYS A 207 -15.98 -0.78 24.92
N SER A 208 -14.83 -0.52 25.54
CA SER A 208 -14.75 0.35 26.71
C SER A 208 -14.69 1.85 26.37
N SER A 209 -14.41 2.20 25.10
CA SER A 209 -14.27 3.58 24.60
C SER A 209 -15.62 4.12 24.08
N VAL A 210 -16.60 4.28 24.96
CA VAL A 210 -18.02 4.49 24.61
C VAL A 210 -18.30 5.75 23.76
N GLN A 211 -17.47 6.78 23.85
CA GLN A 211 -17.67 8.06 23.14
C GLN A 211 -16.54 8.37 22.13
N GLU A 212 -15.69 7.42 21.85
CA GLU A 212 -14.59 7.62 20.89
C GLU A 212 -15.06 7.36 19.45
N TYR A 213 -14.69 8.28 18.54
CA TYR A 213 -14.92 8.17 17.10
C TYR A 213 -13.60 8.00 16.38
N TYR A 214 -13.58 7.17 15.35
CA TYR A 214 -12.45 7.09 14.45
C TYR A 214 -12.80 7.74 13.11
N VAL A 215 -12.24 8.92 12.88
CA VAL A 215 -12.37 9.65 11.62
C VAL A 215 -10.97 9.76 11.02
N PRO A 216 -10.64 9.00 9.97
CA PRO A 216 -9.35 9.13 9.29
C PRO A 216 -9.17 10.55 8.75
N SER A 217 -7.98 11.12 8.90
CA SER A 217 -7.67 12.45 8.41
C SER A 217 -6.37 12.45 7.64
N ASN A 218 -6.33 13.22 6.55
CA ASN A 218 -5.13 13.49 5.76
C ASN A 218 -4.47 14.83 6.14
N HIS A 219 -4.97 15.56 7.17
CA HIS A 219 -4.52 16.91 7.49
C HIS A 219 -3.32 16.98 8.46
N GLN A 220 -2.71 15.84 8.83
CA GLN A 220 -1.55 15.81 9.72
C GLN A 220 -0.20 16.00 8.99
N GLY A 221 -0.24 16.40 7.72
CA GLY A 221 0.95 16.54 6.88
C GLY A 221 0.56 16.86 5.45
N ASP A 222 1.23 16.20 4.50
CA ASP A 222 0.88 16.30 3.09
C ASP A 222 -0.43 15.55 2.81
N ILE A 223 -1.33 16.17 2.07
CA ILE A 223 -2.55 15.50 1.60
C ILE A 223 -2.18 14.58 0.45
N VAL A 224 -2.39 13.29 0.63
CA VAL A 224 -2.14 12.27 -0.40
C VAL A 224 -3.47 11.86 -1.02
N ILE A 225 -3.61 12.10 -2.33
CA ILE A 225 -4.75 11.63 -3.11
C ILE A 225 -4.29 10.64 -4.18
N TYR A 226 -5.16 9.70 -4.53
CA TYR A 226 -4.95 8.80 -5.65
C TYR A 226 -5.94 9.12 -6.77
N ILE A 227 -5.45 9.16 -8.01
CA ILE A 227 -6.28 9.37 -9.19
C ILE A 227 -6.22 8.10 -10.04
N SER A 228 -7.38 7.46 -10.23
CA SER A 228 -7.49 6.24 -11.03
C SER A 228 -7.40 6.52 -12.53
N GLY A 229 -7.17 5.47 -13.32
CA GLY A 229 -7.25 5.56 -14.79
C GLY A 229 -8.65 5.92 -15.32
N LYS A 230 -9.68 5.87 -14.48
CA LYS A 230 -11.06 6.36 -14.78
C LYS A 230 -11.27 7.81 -14.36
N TRP A 231 -10.22 8.46 -13.85
CA TRP A 231 -10.24 9.83 -13.34
C TRP A 231 -10.98 10.04 -12.03
N ASP A 232 -11.32 8.95 -11.32
CA ASP A 232 -11.85 9.05 -9.97
C ASP A 232 -10.73 9.49 -9.03
N VAL A 233 -11.05 10.45 -8.16
CA VAL A 233 -10.17 10.98 -7.13
C VAL A 233 -10.53 10.33 -5.80
N PHE A 234 -9.58 9.60 -5.23
CA PHE A 234 -9.75 8.93 -3.94
C PHE A 234 -9.07 9.73 -2.83
N PHE A 235 -9.71 9.76 -1.68
CA PHE A 235 -9.21 10.44 -0.48
C PHE A 235 -7.93 9.80 0.07
N HIS A 236 -7.73 8.51 -0.15
CA HIS A 236 -6.60 7.76 0.37
C HIS A 236 -6.09 6.76 -0.66
N PHE A 237 -4.77 6.61 -0.78
CA PHE A 237 -4.19 5.75 -1.81
C PHE A 237 -4.29 4.23 -1.51
N THR A 238 -4.59 3.83 -0.28
CA THR A 238 -4.78 2.42 0.10
C THR A 238 -6.24 1.97 0.10
N ASN A 239 -7.19 2.90 0.17
CA ASN A 239 -8.62 2.62 0.16
C ASN A 239 -9.25 3.11 -1.16
N MET A 240 -9.19 2.26 -2.19
CA MET A 240 -9.68 2.59 -3.53
C MET A 240 -11.07 2.00 -3.82
N THR A 241 -11.95 1.98 -2.82
CA THR A 241 -13.34 1.59 -2.98
C THR A 241 -14.26 2.80 -3.16
N SER A 242 -15.47 2.60 -3.67
CA SER A 242 -16.40 3.66 -4.02
C SER A 242 -16.72 4.62 -2.86
N GLU A 243 -16.68 4.12 -1.64
CA GLU A 243 -16.98 4.89 -0.42
C GLU A 243 -15.97 6.02 -0.16
N TRP A 244 -14.76 5.89 -0.69
CA TRP A 244 -13.65 6.83 -0.53
C TRP A 244 -13.45 7.77 -1.73
N ILE A 245 -14.34 7.73 -2.71
CA ILE A 245 -14.28 8.62 -3.86
C ILE A 245 -14.70 10.04 -3.42
N ILE A 246 -13.83 11.00 -3.72
CA ILE A 246 -14.09 12.44 -3.55
C ILE A 246 -14.95 12.95 -4.70
N GLY A 247 -14.66 12.49 -5.92
CA GLY A 247 -15.33 12.85 -7.15
C GLY A 247 -14.52 12.39 -8.38
N ASN A 248 -14.84 12.94 -9.55
CA ASN A 248 -14.19 12.58 -10.81
C ASN A 248 -13.72 13.82 -11.58
N LEU A 249 -12.46 13.84 -11.99
CA LEU A 249 -11.83 15.01 -12.66
C LEU A 249 -12.39 15.32 -14.05
N LYS A 250 -13.18 14.44 -14.66
CA LYS A 250 -13.82 14.69 -15.97
C LYS A 250 -15.21 15.27 -15.86
N THR A 251 -15.88 15.07 -14.72
CA THR A 251 -17.29 15.43 -14.55
C THR A 251 -17.54 16.49 -13.50
N ASP A 252 -16.67 16.59 -12.50
CA ASP A 252 -16.87 17.47 -11.36
C ASP A 252 -16.07 18.78 -11.51
N ASP A 253 -16.56 19.84 -10.91
CA ASP A 253 -15.85 21.11 -10.85
C ASP A 253 -14.59 20.96 -9.97
N PRO A 254 -13.39 21.34 -10.50
CA PRO A 254 -12.15 21.28 -9.73
C PRO A 254 -12.17 22.05 -8.40
N ALA A 255 -12.85 23.20 -8.34
CA ALA A 255 -12.95 23.98 -7.12
C ALA A 255 -13.73 23.19 -6.03
N GLU A 256 -14.80 22.52 -6.43
CA GLU A 256 -15.58 21.69 -5.54
C GLU A 256 -14.81 20.45 -5.08
N LEU A 257 -14.03 19.81 -5.98
CA LEU A 257 -13.14 18.70 -5.59
C LEU A 257 -12.12 19.16 -4.54
N CYS A 258 -11.47 20.30 -4.76
CA CYS A 258 -10.52 20.87 -3.81
C CYS A 258 -11.16 21.23 -2.47
N ARG A 259 -12.38 21.80 -2.47
CA ARG A 259 -13.13 22.06 -1.26
C ARG A 259 -13.39 20.77 -0.47
N ARG A 260 -13.87 19.71 -1.15
CA ARG A 260 -14.11 18.39 -0.52
C ARG A 260 -12.83 17.79 0.07
N ILE A 261 -11.69 17.94 -0.62
CA ILE A 261 -10.38 17.49 -0.11
C ILE A 261 -10.03 18.28 1.16
N GLN A 262 -10.11 19.61 1.12
CA GLN A 262 -9.69 20.48 2.22
C GLN A 262 -10.62 20.38 3.45
N GLU A 263 -11.93 20.23 3.24
CA GLU A 263 -12.93 20.12 4.30
C GLU A 263 -13.19 18.68 4.74
N GLU A 264 -12.53 17.71 4.11
CA GLU A 264 -12.77 16.27 4.34
C GLU A 264 -14.26 15.90 4.18
N ASP A 265 -14.94 16.56 3.24
CA ASP A 265 -16.37 16.41 3.00
C ASP A 265 -16.68 15.31 1.99
N ILE A 266 -16.55 14.05 2.41
CA ILE A 266 -16.83 12.86 1.59
C ILE A 266 -17.78 11.91 2.32
N PRO A 267 -18.52 11.04 1.58
CA PRO A 267 -19.50 10.12 2.18
C PRO A 267 -18.92 9.25 3.29
N ALA A 268 -17.73 8.69 3.09
CA ALA A 268 -17.07 7.85 4.09
C ALA A 268 -16.81 8.58 5.41
N LEU A 269 -16.27 9.81 5.36
CA LEU A 269 -15.97 10.57 6.57
C LEU A 269 -17.23 11.11 7.25
N ARG A 270 -18.26 11.46 6.48
CA ARG A 270 -19.57 11.80 7.05
C ARG A 270 -20.21 10.63 7.80
N ALA A 271 -20.05 9.41 7.28
CA ALA A 271 -20.54 8.20 7.94
C ALA A 271 -19.69 7.86 9.17
N ALA A 272 -18.36 7.98 9.08
CA ALA A 272 -17.43 7.73 10.20
C ALA A 272 -17.72 8.61 11.43
N ARG A 273 -18.16 9.85 11.21
CA ARG A 273 -18.56 10.78 12.30
C ARG A 273 -19.85 10.38 13.02
N LYS A 274 -20.56 9.35 12.56
CA LYS A 274 -21.87 8.93 13.11
C LYS A 274 -21.82 7.60 13.86
N VAL A 275 -20.67 6.96 13.92
CA VAL A 275 -20.50 5.66 14.56
C VAL A 275 -19.32 5.68 15.50
N THR A 276 -19.50 5.21 16.73
CA THR A 276 -18.43 5.11 17.72
C THR A 276 -17.55 3.88 17.50
N LEU A 277 -16.31 3.88 18.00
CA LEU A 277 -15.46 2.69 18.01
C LEU A 277 -16.10 1.52 18.76
N SER A 278 -16.84 1.79 19.83
CA SER A 278 -17.55 0.77 20.60
C SER A 278 -18.61 0.08 19.75
N GLU A 279 -19.38 0.83 18.97
CA GLU A 279 -20.39 0.28 18.05
C GLU A 279 -19.72 -0.53 16.91
N LEU A 280 -18.63 -0.01 16.32
CA LEU A 280 -17.88 -0.71 15.30
C LEU A 280 -17.33 -2.03 15.81
N ALA A 281 -16.67 -2.03 16.98
CA ALA A 281 -16.14 -3.23 17.60
C ALA A 281 -17.23 -4.21 18.05
N GLY A 282 -18.39 -3.69 18.48
CA GLY A 282 -19.53 -4.51 18.85
C GLY A 282 -20.16 -5.25 17.67
N ARG A 283 -20.20 -4.61 16.50
CA ARG A 283 -20.87 -5.14 15.30
C ARG A 283 -19.96 -5.98 14.42
N TYR A 284 -18.69 -5.62 14.29
CA TYR A 284 -17.77 -6.19 13.30
C TYR A 284 -16.55 -6.87 13.89
N GLY A 285 -16.26 -6.67 15.17
CA GLY A 285 -15.12 -7.27 15.83
C GLY A 285 -15.38 -8.71 16.28
N ASP A 286 -14.35 -9.54 16.20
CA ASP A 286 -14.39 -10.92 16.71
C ASP A 286 -13.71 -10.99 18.10
N PRO A 287 -14.50 -11.13 19.20
CA PRO A 287 -13.95 -11.16 20.57
C PRO A 287 -13.20 -12.45 20.90
N SER A 288 -13.15 -13.41 19.99
CA SER A 288 -12.43 -14.68 20.16
C SER A 288 -11.19 -14.79 19.28
N SER A 289 -10.97 -13.81 18.40
CA SER A 289 -9.90 -13.84 17.41
C SER A 289 -8.56 -13.41 18.00
N THR A 290 -7.53 -14.20 17.74
CA THR A 290 -6.14 -13.88 18.07
C THR A 290 -5.35 -13.27 16.91
N ARG A 291 -6.02 -12.88 15.80
CA ARG A 291 -5.39 -12.22 14.65
C ARG A 291 -4.71 -10.92 15.09
N LEU A 292 -3.50 -10.71 14.58
CA LEU A 292 -2.69 -9.55 14.94
C LEU A 292 -3.03 -8.32 14.08
N PHE A 293 -3.20 -7.19 14.75
CA PHE A 293 -3.41 -5.89 14.10
C PHE A 293 -2.61 -4.79 14.81
N GLU A 294 -2.20 -3.79 14.07
CA GLU A 294 -2.02 -2.46 14.64
C GLU A 294 -3.37 -1.84 14.94
N GLU A 295 -3.42 -1.01 15.97
CA GLU A 295 -4.67 -0.35 16.37
C GLU A 295 -5.27 0.48 15.23
N SER A 296 -4.44 1.25 14.52
CA SER A 296 -4.85 2.06 13.37
C SER A 296 -5.43 1.22 12.22
N ASP A 297 -4.78 0.11 11.90
CA ASP A 297 -5.24 -0.81 10.85
C ASP A 297 -6.57 -1.46 11.23
N TYR A 298 -6.73 -1.80 12.51
CA TYR A 298 -7.97 -2.42 12.98
C TYR A 298 -9.14 -1.42 12.99
N LYS A 299 -8.90 -0.17 13.41
CA LYS A 299 -9.89 0.91 13.31
C LYS A 299 -10.36 1.09 11.85
N MET A 300 -9.42 1.12 10.91
CA MET A 300 -9.74 1.24 9.48
C MET A 300 -10.50 0.01 8.95
N PHE A 301 -10.08 -1.19 9.34
CA PHE A 301 -10.79 -2.43 9.00
C PHE A 301 -12.25 -2.41 9.45
N LEU A 302 -12.51 -2.07 10.70
CA LEU A 302 -13.87 -1.98 11.24
C LEU A 302 -14.71 -0.91 10.52
N LEU A 303 -14.11 0.25 10.28
CA LEU A 303 -14.77 1.33 9.56
C LEU A 303 -15.14 0.92 8.13
N ASN A 304 -14.24 0.29 7.39
CA ASN A 304 -14.52 -0.17 6.03
C ASN A 304 -15.65 -1.21 5.98
N ARG A 305 -15.76 -2.09 6.98
CA ARG A 305 -16.88 -3.01 7.12
C ARG A 305 -18.21 -2.25 7.28
N TYR A 306 -18.22 -1.27 8.16
CA TYR A 306 -19.39 -0.41 8.38
C TYR A 306 -19.78 0.39 7.13
N LEU A 307 -18.81 0.97 6.42
CA LEU A 307 -19.07 1.75 5.20
C LEU A 307 -19.65 0.85 4.09
N THR A 308 -19.11 -0.34 3.93
CA THR A 308 -19.63 -1.32 2.98
C THR A 308 -21.08 -1.66 3.26
N ASP A 309 -21.44 -1.92 4.51
CA ASP A 309 -22.83 -2.25 4.89
C ASP A 309 -23.77 -1.06 4.77
N THR A 310 -23.29 0.16 5.08
CA THR A 310 -24.15 1.34 5.21
C THR A 310 -24.34 2.08 3.88
N LEU A 311 -23.26 2.22 3.10
CA LEU A 311 -23.29 3.02 1.86
C LEU A 311 -23.65 2.20 0.63
N ARG A 312 -23.17 0.96 0.51
CA ARG A 312 -23.54 0.08 -0.63
C ARG A 312 -25.01 -0.35 -0.59
N LEU A 313 -25.56 -0.58 0.61
CA LEU A 313 -26.98 -0.89 0.75
C LEU A 313 -27.88 0.30 0.41
N ALA A 314 -27.42 1.52 0.62
CA ALA A 314 -28.17 2.73 0.26
C ALA A 314 -28.26 2.96 -1.25
N ASP A 315 -27.28 2.51 -2.03
CA ASP A 315 -27.31 2.62 -3.51
C ASP A 315 -28.27 1.59 -4.14
N VAL A 316 -28.39 0.39 -3.57
CA VAL A 316 -29.33 -0.64 -4.02
C VAL A 316 -30.78 -0.24 -3.74
N SER A 317 -31.04 0.59 -2.73
CA SER A 317 -32.39 1.06 -2.41
C SER A 317 -32.85 2.25 -3.25
N LYS A 318 -31.99 2.83 -4.10
CA LYS A 318 -32.28 3.95 -5.01
C LYS A 318 -32.39 3.54 -6.48
N SER A 319 -32.08 2.29 -6.80
CA SER A 319 -32.22 1.68 -8.14
C SER A 319 -33.54 0.87 -8.22
#